data_0bb0013a764b1b3112e9919570ca4344
#
_entry.id   0bb0013a764b1b3112e9919570ca4344
#
_cell.length_a   1.000
_cell.length_b   1.000
_cell.length_c   1.000
_cell.angle_alpha   90.00
_cell.angle_beta   90.00
_cell.angle_gamma   90.00
#
_symmetry.space_group_name_H-M   'P 1'
#
loop_
_entity.id
_entity.type
_entity.pdbx_description
1 polymer ?
#
loop_
_entity_poly.entity_id
_entity_poly.type
_entity_poly.pdbx_seq_one_letter_code
_entity_poly.pdbx_strand_id
1 'polypeptide(L)'
;MYHTQGSRTTELAQAALDGARGVEETETTLKRAFDTTADDLLAADAILFGTPENFGYMSGALKDLFDRTFYACENKVNGKPYAVFVCAGNDGSGAVFNIDRICTGLKLKKACEPVVARKVNTPEQVEAARELGATLAAGIAFGIF
;
A
#
# COMPACT_ATOMS: atom_id res chain seq x y z
N MET A 1 0.73 1.42 -4.98
CA MET A 1 1.79 2.47 -5.05
C MET A 1 2.82 2.29 -3.97
N TYR A 2 4.09 2.60 -4.25
CA TYR A 2 5.16 2.34 -3.29
C TYR A 2 6.34 3.30 -3.45
N HIS A 3 7.17 3.37 -2.41
CA HIS A 3 8.50 3.96 -2.48
C HIS A 3 9.56 2.95 -2.04
N THR A 4 10.74 3.07 -2.62
CA THR A 4 11.93 2.30 -2.22
C THR A 4 13.19 3.15 -2.38
N GLN A 5 14.14 2.93 -1.48
CA GLN A 5 15.52 3.44 -1.57
C GLN A 5 16.51 2.32 -1.94
N GLY A 6 16.03 1.09 -2.01
CA GLY A 6 16.79 -0.11 -2.34
C GLY A 6 15.88 -1.18 -2.94
N SER A 7 16.30 -2.45 -2.90
CA SER A 7 15.58 -3.56 -3.55
C SER A 7 14.43 -4.14 -2.73
N ARG A 8 14.49 -4.08 -1.38
CA ARG A 8 13.57 -4.81 -0.50
C ARG A 8 12.10 -4.43 -0.68
N THR A 9 11.78 -3.14 -0.66
CA THR A 9 10.39 -2.69 -0.84
C THR A 9 9.91 -2.95 -2.28
N THR A 10 10.83 -2.92 -3.27
CA THR A 10 10.51 -3.29 -4.65
C THR A 10 10.12 -4.75 -4.76
N GLU A 11 10.84 -5.65 -4.07
CA GLU A 11 10.55 -7.08 -4.07
C GLU A 11 9.15 -7.38 -3.51
N LEU A 12 8.78 -6.77 -2.36
CA LEU A 12 7.43 -6.92 -1.81
C LEU A 12 6.37 -6.28 -2.72
N ALA A 13 6.67 -5.13 -3.34
CA ALA A 13 5.76 -4.47 -4.27
C ALA A 13 5.50 -5.36 -5.51
N GLN A 14 6.54 -6.02 -6.03
CA GLN A 14 6.40 -6.94 -7.15
C GLN A 14 5.62 -8.19 -6.76
N ALA A 15 5.90 -8.76 -5.58
CA ALA A 15 5.15 -9.91 -5.07
C ALA A 15 3.65 -9.59 -4.93
N ALA A 16 3.33 -8.43 -4.35
CA ALA A 16 1.94 -7.99 -4.21
C ALA A 16 1.26 -7.75 -5.58
N LEU A 17 1.99 -7.17 -6.56
CA LEU A 17 1.50 -7.01 -7.92
C LEU A 17 1.20 -8.36 -8.56
N ASP A 18 2.11 -9.32 -8.44
CA ASP A 18 1.94 -10.67 -9.01
C ASP A 18 0.74 -11.39 -8.39
N GLY A 19 0.55 -11.24 -7.07
CA GLY A 19 -0.63 -11.77 -6.39
C GLY A 19 -1.94 -11.14 -6.88
N ALA A 20 -1.97 -9.82 -6.98
CA ALA A 20 -3.16 -9.11 -7.45
C ALA A 20 -3.50 -9.44 -8.91
N ARG A 21 -2.50 -9.57 -9.80
CA ARG A 21 -2.68 -9.96 -11.20
C ARG A 21 -3.15 -11.40 -11.39
N GLY A 22 -2.97 -12.26 -10.40
CA GLY A 22 -3.50 -13.61 -10.38
C GLY A 22 -5.02 -13.68 -10.20
N VAL A 23 -5.68 -12.56 -9.86
CA VAL A 23 -7.13 -12.49 -9.71
C VAL A 23 -7.74 -12.00 -11.03
N GLU A 24 -8.54 -12.87 -11.65
CA GLU A 24 -9.29 -12.52 -12.85
C GLU A 24 -10.25 -11.34 -12.58
N GLU A 25 -10.60 -10.61 -13.64
CA GLU A 25 -11.53 -9.47 -13.59
C GLU A 25 -11.00 -8.23 -12.82
N THR A 26 -9.69 -8.19 -12.50
CA THR A 26 -9.07 -7.00 -11.90
C THR A 26 -7.95 -6.45 -12.78
N GLU A 27 -7.88 -5.14 -12.87
CA GLU A 27 -6.76 -4.43 -13.46
C GLU A 27 -5.86 -3.86 -12.36
N THR A 28 -4.58 -4.22 -12.37
CA THR A 28 -3.65 -3.80 -11.34
C THR A 28 -2.50 -2.99 -11.89
N THR A 29 -2.32 -1.79 -11.37
CA THR A 29 -1.25 -0.88 -11.74
C THR A 29 -0.26 -0.70 -10.58
N LEU A 30 1.04 -0.87 -10.85
CA LEU A 30 2.12 -0.57 -9.92
C LEU A 30 2.77 0.77 -10.28
N LYS A 31 2.74 1.73 -9.35
CA LYS A 31 3.39 3.05 -9.52
C LYS A 31 4.30 3.39 -8.34
N ARG A 32 5.36 4.12 -8.62
CA ARG A 32 6.18 4.76 -7.58
C ARG A 32 5.40 5.92 -6.97
N ALA A 33 5.64 6.21 -5.69
CA ALA A 33 4.96 7.31 -4.99
C ALA A 33 5.13 8.66 -5.70
N PHE A 34 6.33 8.94 -6.26
CA PHE A 34 6.59 10.16 -7.00
C PHE A 34 5.82 10.27 -8.32
N ASP A 35 5.48 9.15 -8.95
CA ASP A 35 4.77 9.08 -10.22
C ASP A 35 3.25 8.95 -10.04
N THR A 36 2.79 8.86 -8.80
CA THR A 36 1.37 8.72 -8.45
C THR A 36 0.73 10.08 -8.29
N THR A 37 -0.45 10.25 -8.82
CA THR A 37 -1.24 11.49 -8.79
C THR A 37 -2.54 11.31 -8.01
N ALA A 38 -3.26 12.42 -7.77
CA ALA A 38 -4.59 12.36 -7.18
C ALA A 38 -5.58 11.59 -8.08
N ASP A 39 -5.46 11.72 -9.39
CA ASP A 39 -6.33 11.01 -10.34
C ASP A 39 -6.16 9.50 -10.25
N ASP A 40 -4.94 9.01 -10.00
CA ASP A 40 -4.71 7.59 -9.75
C ASP A 40 -5.44 7.08 -8.50
N LEU A 41 -5.44 7.87 -7.42
CA LEU A 41 -6.15 7.53 -6.18
C LEU A 41 -7.66 7.60 -6.35
N LEU A 42 -8.14 8.58 -7.11
CA LEU A 42 -9.57 8.75 -7.40
C LEU A 42 -10.11 7.62 -8.29
N ALA A 43 -9.32 7.18 -9.28
CA ALA A 43 -9.72 6.12 -10.22
C ALA A 43 -9.65 4.71 -9.61
N ALA A 44 -8.77 4.46 -8.65
CA ALA A 44 -8.59 3.13 -8.06
C ALA A 44 -9.79 2.73 -7.19
N ASP A 45 -10.21 1.46 -7.27
CA ASP A 45 -11.23 0.86 -6.40
C ASP A 45 -10.64 0.44 -5.04
N ALA A 46 -9.33 0.09 -5.03
CA ALA A 46 -8.57 -0.23 -3.82
C ALA A 46 -7.14 0.31 -3.92
N ILE A 47 -6.50 0.52 -2.77
CA ILE A 47 -5.16 1.10 -2.73
C ILE A 47 -4.24 0.28 -1.83
N LEU A 48 -3.11 -0.18 -2.37
CA LEU A 48 -2.05 -0.81 -1.59
C LEU A 48 -0.86 0.15 -1.45
N PHE A 49 -0.55 0.54 -0.22
CA PHE A 49 0.58 1.42 0.11
C PHE A 49 1.80 0.60 0.53
N GLY A 50 2.95 0.84 -0.10
CA GLY A 50 4.22 0.21 0.21
C GLY A 50 5.31 1.21 0.57
N THR A 51 6.03 0.99 1.67
CA THR A 51 7.07 1.91 2.14
C THR A 51 8.18 1.21 2.91
N PRO A 52 9.42 1.69 2.85
CA PRO A 52 10.37 1.43 3.93
C PRO A 52 9.97 2.23 5.16
N GLU A 53 10.27 1.71 6.36
CA GLU A 53 10.24 2.51 7.58
C GLU A 53 11.55 3.26 7.74
N ASN A 54 11.50 4.57 7.66
CA ASN A 54 12.61 5.47 7.88
C ASN A 54 12.38 6.29 9.14
N PHE A 55 13.30 6.19 10.11
CA PHE A 55 13.21 6.95 11.37
C PHE A 55 11.89 6.75 12.14
N GLY A 56 11.36 5.53 12.15
CA GLY A 56 10.07 5.24 12.81
C GLY A 56 8.86 5.84 12.10
N TYR A 57 8.97 6.14 10.80
CA TYR A 57 7.96 6.78 9.97
C TYR A 57 7.93 6.19 8.57
N MET A 58 6.88 6.48 7.79
CA MET A 58 6.89 6.18 6.36
C MET A 58 7.99 6.95 5.63
N SER A 59 8.39 6.52 4.45
CA SER A 59 9.33 7.28 3.62
C SER A 59 8.82 8.68 3.29
N GLY A 60 9.72 9.64 3.14
CA GLY A 60 9.37 11.00 2.73
C GLY A 60 8.62 11.06 1.40
N ALA A 61 8.95 10.16 0.46
CA ALA A 61 8.25 10.10 -0.82
C ALA A 61 6.79 9.65 -0.70
N LEU A 62 6.48 8.73 0.23
CA LEU A 62 5.08 8.35 0.48
C LEU A 62 4.34 9.47 1.22
N LYS A 63 5.01 10.15 2.15
CA LYS A 63 4.42 11.32 2.83
C LYS A 63 4.17 12.47 1.84
N ASP A 64 5.10 12.74 0.91
CA ASP A 64 4.92 13.72 -0.17
C ASP A 64 3.69 13.37 -1.03
N LEU A 65 3.50 12.11 -1.39
CA LEU A 65 2.29 11.68 -2.10
C LEU A 65 1.02 12.07 -1.34
N PHE A 66 0.95 11.76 -0.03
CA PHE A 66 -0.20 12.15 0.77
C PHE A 66 -0.39 13.67 0.82
N ASP A 67 0.68 14.44 1.02
CA ASP A 67 0.60 15.91 1.07
C ASP A 67 0.09 16.52 -0.24
N ARG A 68 0.55 16.01 -1.39
CA ARG A 68 0.15 16.48 -2.72
C ARG A 68 -1.29 16.11 -3.08
N THR A 69 -1.80 14.99 -2.56
CA THR A 69 -3.07 14.42 -3.02
C THR A 69 -4.21 14.55 -2.01
N PHE A 70 -3.93 14.84 -0.74
CA PHE A 70 -4.91 14.79 0.35
C PHE A 70 -6.16 15.62 0.03
N TYR A 71 -6.00 16.91 -0.22
CA TYR A 71 -7.15 17.81 -0.46
C TYR A 71 -7.90 17.50 -1.77
N ALA A 72 -7.21 17.00 -2.78
CA ALA A 72 -7.86 16.60 -4.03
C ALA A 72 -8.70 15.34 -3.85
N CYS A 73 -8.32 14.45 -2.94
CA CYS A 73 -8.97 13.17 -2.64
C CYS A 73 -9.98 13.26 -1.49
N GLU A 74 -9.84 14.26 -0.60
CA GLU A 74 -10.69 14.42 0.58
C GLU A 74 -12.19 14.38 0.22
N ASN A 75 -12.94 13.56 0.94
CA ASN A 75 -14.36 13.28 0.72
C ASN A 75 -14.74 12.61 -0.63
N LYS A 76 -13.76 12.25 -1.47
CA LYS A 76 -13.99 11.59 -2.77
C LYS A 76 -13.56 10.12 -2.78
N VAL A 77 -12.73 9.71 -1.83
CA VAL A 77 -12.23 8.33 -1.70
C VAL A 77 -12.82 7.60 -0.50
N ASN A 78 -13.88 8.12 0.07
CA ASN A 78 -14.52 7.59 1.28
C ASN A 78 -14.91 6.12 1.11
N GLY A 79 -14.49 5.29 2.08
CA GLY A 79 -14.82 3.87 2.12
C GLY A 79 -13.98 3.00 1.18
N LYS A 80 -13.11 3.59 0.30
CA LYS A 80 -12.23 2.77 -0.53
C LYS A 80 -11.32 1.91 0.36
N PRO A 81 -11.22 0.60 0.06
CA PRO A 81 -10.35 -0.28 0.82
C PRO A 81 -8.88 0.04 0.59
N TYR A 82 -8.09 -0.07 1.65
CA TYR A 82 -6.63 0.00 1.55
C TYR A 82 -5.96 -1.09 2.36
N ALA A 83 -4.73 -1.40 1.97
CA ALA A 83 -3.80 -2.25 2.69
C ALA A 83 -2.40 -1.65 2.69
N VAL A 84 -1.51 -2.17 3.54
CA VAL A 84 -0.16 -1.64 3.74
C VAL A 84 0.86 -2.77 3.79
N PHE A 85 2.02 -2.57 3.14
CA PHE A 85 3.21 -3.35 3.44
C PHE A 85 4.41 -2.44 3.76
N VAL A 86 5.24 -2.88 4.68
CA VAL A 86 6.37 -2.10 5.19
C VAL A 86 7.64 -2.96 5.22
N CYS A 87 8.76 -2.41 4.74
CA CYS A 87 10.09 -2.95 4.98
C CYS A 87 10.75 -2.17 6.12
N ALA A 88 10.93 -2.80 7.28
CA ALA A 88 11.47 -2.16 8.47
C ALA A 88 12.83 -2.72 8.90
N GLY A 89 13.65 -1.89 9.50
CA GLY A 89 14.82 -2.31 10.28
C GLY A 89 14.43 -2.77 11.68
N ASN A 90 13.43 -2.14 12.26
CA ASN A 90 12.86 -2.45 13.57
C ASN A 90 11.50 -3.16 13.40
N ASP A 91 10.45 -2.64 14.04
CA ASP A 91 9.14 -3.28 14.08
C ASP A 91 8.14 -2.81 13.01
N GLY A 92 8.41 -1.69 12.34
CA GLY A 92 7.56 -1.13 11.30
C GLY A 92 6.31 -0.40 11.82
N SER A 93 6.10 -0.39 13.14
CA SER A 93 4.88 0.13 13.75
C SER A 93 4.66 1.62 13.49
N GLY A 94 5.74 2.40 13.47
CA GLY A 94 5.65 3.85 13.24
C GLY A 94 5.19 4.18 11.82
N ALA A 95 5.67 3.45 10.80
CA ALA A 95 5.22 3.63 9.44
C ALA A 95 3.74 3.25 9.29
N VAL A 96 3.33 2.09 9.79
CA VAL A 96 1.94 1.62 9.75
C VAL A 96 1.01 2.61 10.43
N PHE A 97 1.32 3.02 11.67
CA PHE A 97 0.50 3.94 12.44
C PHE A 97 0.26 5.27 11.71
N ASN A 98 1.31 5.84 11.12
CA ASN A 98 1.19 7.14 10.45
C ASN A 98 0.46 7.05 9.10
N ILE A 99 0.60 5.94 8.37
CA ILE A 99 -0.22 5.68 7.17
C ILE A 99 -1.69 5.56 7.58
N ASP A 100 -2.01 4.75 8.60
CA ASP A 100 -3.37 4.54 9.08
C ASP A 100 -4.03 5.86 9.53
N ARG A 101 -3.27 6.75 10.18
CA ARG A 101 -3.78 8.10 10.56
C ARG A 101 -4.22 8.91 9.35
N ILE A 102 -3.41 8.94 8.28
CA ILE A 102 -3.72 9.72 7.08
C ILE A 102 -4.90 9.06 6.34
N CYS A 103 -4.89 7.73 6.21
CA CYS A 103 -5.99 6.97 5.60
C CYS A 103 -7.32 7.18 6.35
N THR A 104 -7.28 7.26 7.69
CA THR A 104 -8.45 7.61 8.50
C THR A 104 -8.95 9.02 8.18
N GLY A 105 -8.05 9.99 8.02
CA GLY A 105 -8.39 11.35 7.61
C GLY A 105 -9.04 11.41 6.21
N LEU A 106 -8.60 10.56 5.29
CA LEU A 106 -9.22 10.37 3.97
C LEU A 106 -10.48 9.50 4.00
N LYS A 107 -10.87 8.96 5.16
CA LYS A 107 -12.01 8.04 5.34
C LYS A 107 -11.87 6.76 4.49
N LEU A 108 -10.65 6.32 4.24
CA LEU A 108 -10.38 5.02 3.64
C LEU A 108 -10.70 3.90 4.65
N LYS A 109 -11.04 2.72 4.16
CA LYS A 109 -11.36 1.54 4.98
C LYS A 109 -10.17 0.56 4.96
N LYS A 110 -9.59 0.28 6.13
CA LYS A 110 -8.54 -0.75 6.23
C LYS A 110 -9.13 -2.13 5.91
N ALA A 111 -8.62 -2.77 4.88
CA ALA A 111 -9.15 -4.04 4.38
C ALA A 111 -8.38 -5.27 4.90
N CYS A 112 -7.07 -5.10 5.16
CA CYS A 112 -6.20 -6.21 5.56
C CYS A 112 -5.25 -5.77 6.67
N GLU A 113 -4.75 -6.75 7.45
CA GLU A 113 -3.64 -6.50 8.36
C GLU A 113 -2.37 -6.17 7.57
N PRO A 114 -1.51 -5.28 8.09
CA PRO A 114 -0.30 -4.88 7.39
C PRO A 114 0.72 -6.02 7.32
N VAL A 115 1.40 -6.15 6.19
CA VAL A 115 2.58 -7.01 6.08
C VAL A 115 3.83 -6.21 6.43
N VAL A 116 4.59 -6.67 7.43
CA VAL A 116 5.83 -6.02 7.86
C VAL A 116 7.01 -6.97 7.72
N ALA A 117 7.87 -6.69 6.73
CA ALA A 117 9.13 -7.42 6.55
C ALA A 117 10.24 -6.75 7.37
N ARG A 118 10.81 -7.50 8.33
CA ARG A 118 11.82 -6.99 9.26
C ARG A 118 13.22 -7.43 8.84
N LYS A 119 14.16 -6.49 8.87
CA LYS A 119 15.61 -6.67 8.59
C LYS A 119 15.91 -7.19 7.18
N VAL A 120 15.40 -8.35 6.81
CA VAL A 120 15.53 -8.95 5.47
C VAL A 120 14.14 -9.41 5.01
N ASN A 121 13.93 -9.56 3.72
CA ASN A 121 12.71 -10.19 3.23
C ASN A 121 12.92 -11.71 3.23
N THR A 122 12.22 -12.41 4.09
CA THR A 122 12.19 -13.88 4.05
C THR A 122 11.20 -14.36 2.99
N PRO A 123 11.33 -15.61 2.50
CA PRO A 123 10.33 -16.17 1.57
C PRO A 123 8.90 -16.06 2.06
N GLU A 124 8.68 -16.25 3.37
CA GLU A 124 7.35 -16.15 4.00
C GLU A 124 6.81 -14.71 3.95
N GLN A 125 7.69 -13.70 4.12
CA GLN A 125 7.29 -12.30 4.03
C GLN A 125 7.01 -11.87 2.60
N VAL A 126 7.74 -12.39 1.62
CA VAL A 126 7.47 -12.17 0.20
C VAL A 126 6.13 -12.81 -0.19
N GLU A 127 5.86 -14.03 0.28
CA GLU A 127 4.58 -14.70 0.06
C GLU A 127 3.42 -13.99 0.74
N ALA A 128 3.60 -13.51 1.97
CA ALA A 128 2.60 -12.70 2.66
C ALA A 128 2.26 -11.41 1.88
N ALA A 129 3.25 -10.78 1.23
CA ALA A 129 2.99 -9.63 0.38
C ALA A 129 2.23 -10.02 -0.91
N ARG A 130 2.51 -11.19 -1.49
CA ARG A 130 1.76 -11.75 -2.62
C ARG A 130 0.31 -12.00 -2.23
N GLU A 131 0.08 -12.68 -1.11
CA GLU A 131 -1.25 -12.93 -0.57
C GLU A 131 -2.02 -11.65 -0.26
N LEU A 132 -1.35 -10.62 0.27
CA LEU A 132 -1.94 -9.31 0.53
C LEU A 132 -2.49 -8.68 -0.75
N GLY A 133 -1.71 -8.71 -1.84
CA GLY A 133 -2.14 -8.21 -3.14
C GLY A 133 -3.32 -8.99 -3.70
N ALA A 134 -3.25 -10.32 -3.65
CA ALA A 134 -4.33 -11.21 -4.10
C ALA A 134 -5.62 -10.99 -3.29
N THR A 135 -5.51 -10.88 -1.95
CA THR A 135 -6.67 -10.67 -1.06
C THR A 135 -7.35 -9.34 -1.35
N LEU A 136 -6.57 -8.26 -1.53
CA LEU A 136 -7.14 -6.95 -1.83
C LEU A 136 -7.86 -6.95 -3.20
N ALA A 137 -7.25 -7.55 -4.23
CA ALA A 137 -7.83 -7.66 -5.55
C ALA A 137 -9.10 -8.54 -5.54
N ALA A 138 -9.05 -9.71 -4.91
CA ALA A 138 -10.20 -10.60 -4.77
C ALA A 138 -11.36 -9.95 -4.01
N GLY A 139 -11.05 -9.19 -2.96
CA GLY A 139 -12.07 -8.45 -2.20
C GLY A 139 -12.83 -7.45 -3.06
N ILE A 140 -12.16 -6.80 -4.03
CA ILE A 140 -12.80 -5.93 -5.02
C ILE A 140 -13.60 -6.74 -6.03
N ALA A 141 -13.00 -7.77 -6.64
CA ALA A 141 -13.67 -8.60 -7.66
C ALA A 141 -14.97 -9.22 -7.14
N PHE A 142 -14.99 -9.64 -5.88
CA PHE A 142 -16.15 -10.28 -5.26
C PHE A 142 -17.05 -9.35 -4.43
N GLY A 143 -16.76 -8.04 -4.40
CA GLY A 143 -17.56 -7.05 -3.66
C GLY A 143 -17.59 -7.28 -2.14
N ILE A 144 -16.48 -7.73 -1.56
CA ILE A 144 -16.33 -8.01 -0.11
C ILE A 144 -15.97 -6.73 0.66
N PHE A 145 -15.26 -5.81 0.05
CA PHE A 145 -14.78 -4.57 0.67
C PHE A 145 -15.63 -3.34 0.34
#